data_3307a842053d5ecb35b9b9df3eb8d0a8
#
_entry.id   3307a842053d5ecb35b9b9df3eb8d0a8
#
_cell.length_a   1.000
_cell.length_b   1.000
_cell.length_c   1.000
_cell.angle_alpha   90.00
_cell.angle_beta   90.00
_cell.angle_gamma   90.00
#
_symmetry.space_group_name_H-M   'P 1'
#
loop_
_entity.id
_entity.type
_entity.pdbx_description
1 polymer ?
#
loop_
_entity_poly.entity_id
_entity_poly.type
_entity_poly.pdbx_seq_one_letter_code
_entity_poly.pdbx_strand_id
1 'polypeptide(L)'
;MAELIARSALGARRGETPKAIFEAATLRIVEEPFLHVVSLRTPRARPDTAAVVALLSRCGVAAPSAPNALSGSAECGAAWTEPFAWLLVSAQPLPALAAADGVLATEISDRLAVFRISGAAAREVIAAGCDPQILRPLSCARTRFGGFCTAQLQHWQDGGIRVLVDVSLGATVADWLRQTGAVAGATIAR
;
A
#
# COMPACT_ATOMS: atom_id res chain seq x y z
N MET A 1 25.46 6.83 23.30
CA MET A 1 24.42 5.92 22.76
C MET A 1 24.27 6.25 21.28
N ALA A 2 24.42 5.26 20.37
CA ALA A 2 24.14 5.48 18.96
C ALA A 2 22.61 5.61 18.80
N GLU A 3 22.16 6.71 18.22
CA GLU A 3 20.74 6.93 17.90
C GLU A 3 20.36 5.96 16.77
N LEU A 4 19.40 5.09 17.03
CA LEU A 4 18.84 4.20 16.00
C LEU A 4 18.02 5.04 15.02
N ILE A 5 18.60 5.36 13.86
CA ILE A 5 17.92 6.09 12.80
C ILE A 5 17.11 5.09 12.00
N ALA A 6 15.77 5.26 11.98
CA ALA A 6 14.89 4.46 11.16
C ALA A 6 15.24 4.61 9.66
N ARG A 7 15.35 3.49 8.96
CA ARG A 7 15.62 3.44 7.51
C ARG A 7 14.49 2.70 6.82
N SER A 8 14.18 3.13 5.59
CA SER A 8 13.26 2.41 4.70
C SER A 8 13.89 1.12 4.16
N ALA A 9 13.10 0.33 3.46
CA ALA A 9 13.58 -0.89 2.80
C ALA A 9 14.72 -0.62 1.78
N LEU A 10 14.75 0.57 1.18
CA LEU A 10 15.80 1.01 0.25
C LEU A 10 16.82 1.96 0.90
N GLY A 11 16.81 2.06 2.24
CA GLY A 11 17.80 2.81 3.01
C GLY A 11 17.57 4.31 3.15
N ALA A 12 16.44 4.86 2.67
CA ALA A 12 16.09 6.26 2.90
C ALA A 12 15.93 6.55 4.40
N ARG A 13 16.32 7.73 4.85
CA ARG A 13 16.11 8.20 6.22
C ARG A 13 14.80 8.97 6.32
N ARG A 14 14.21 9.00 7.51
CA ARG A 14 13.01 9.81 7.77
C ARG A 14 13.32 11.29 7.49
N GLY A 15 12.48 11.95 6.68
CA GLY A 15 12.67 13.33 6.24
C GLY A 15 13.45 13.51 4.93
N GLU A 16 14.04 12.46 4.39
CA GLU A 16 14.63 12.49 3.06
C GLU A 16 13.53 12.30 1.99
N THR A 17 13.66 13.02 0.88
CA THR A 17 12.80 12.80 -0.29
C THR A 17 13.15 11.44 -0.91
N PRO A 18 12.17 10.52 -1.05
CA PRO A 18 12.41 9.23 -1.66
C PRO A 18 12.90 9.38 -3.09
N LYS A 19 13.97 8.68 -3.43
CA LYS A 19 14.46 8.62 -4.80
C LYS A 19 13.53 7.76 -5.65
N ALA A 20 13.28 8.20 -6.90
CA ALA A 20 12.59 7.37 -7.86
C ALA A 20 13.41 6.09 -8.11
N ILE A 21 12.74 4.94 -8.08
CA ILE A 21 13.29 3.63 -8.47
C ILE A 21 13.40 3.59 -9.99
N PHE A 22 12.39 4.17 -10.66
CA PHE A 22 12.34 4.35 -12.11
C PHE A 22 11.53 5.59 -12.44
N GLU A 23 12.00 6.37 -13.44
CA GLU A 23 11.30 7.57 -13.93
C GLU A 23 11.47 7.71 -15.43
N ALA A 24 10.35 7.84 -16.14
CA ALA A 24 10.24 8.10 -17.57
C ALA A 24 9.02 8.98 -17.81
N ALA A 25 8.84 9.50 -19.02
CA ALA A 25 7.71 10.39 -19.35
C ALA A 25 6.33 9.80 -19.06
N THR A 26 6.17 8.48 -19.18
CA THR A 26 4.89 7.77 -19.03
C THR A 26 4.79 6.94 -17.75
N LEU A 27 5.85 6.87 -16.95
CA LEU A 27 5.92 5.98 -15.79
C LEU A 27 6.81 6.54 -14.70
N ARG A 28 6.29 6.55 -13.48
CA ARG A 28 7.07 6.85 -12.28
C ARG A 28 6.86 5.78 -11.23
N ILE A 29 7.96 5.23 -10.70
CA ILE A 29 7.97 4.24 -9.62
C ILE A 29 8.81 4.79 -8.48
N VAL A 30 8.22 4.91 -7.29
CA VAL A 30 8.90 5.44 -6.10
C VAL A 30 8.66 4.52 -4.92
N GLU A 31 9.59 4.47 -3.97
CA GLU A 31 9.30 4.00 -2.63
C GLU A 31 8.48 5.07 -1.89
N GLU A 32 7.45 4.66 -1.15
CA GLU A 32 6.75 5.52 -0.18
C GLU A 32 7.16 5.09 1.24
N PRO A 33 8.31 5.56 1.75
CA PRO A 33 8.82 5.17 3.05
C PRO A 33 8.02 5.84 4.17
N PHE A 34 8.05 5.21 5.36
CA PHE A 34 7.54 5.78 6.60
C PHE A 34 6.02 6.09 6.61
N LEU A 35 5.24 5.41 5.77
CA LEU A 35 3.80 5.43 5.89
C LEU A 35 3.38 4.77 7.21
N HIS A 36 2.38 5.34 7.85
CA HIS A 36 1.72 4.70 8.98
C HIS A 36 0.71 3.69 8.45
N VAL A 37 0.95 2.42 8.70
CA VAL A 37 0.07 1.32 8.27
C VAL A 37 -0.44 0.57 9.49
N VAL A 38 -1.76 0.60 9.68
CA VAL A 38 -2.42 -0.08 10.79
C VAL A 38 -3.33 -1.18 10.24
N SER A 39 -3.11 -2.40 10.71
CA SER A 39 -4.01 -3.53 10.50
C SER A 39 -5.13 -3.49 11.53
N LEU A 40 -6.35 -3.43 11.06
CA LEU A 40 -7.55 -3.51 11.88
C LEU A 40 -8.20 -4.88 11.68
N ARG A 41 -8.47 -5.59 12.75
CA ARG A 41 -9.08 -6.93 12.71
C ARG A 41 -10.21 -7.05 13.70
N THR A 42 -11.31 -7.68 13.28
CA THR A 42 -12.39 -8.09 14.16
C THR A 42 -12.34 -9.60 14.40
N PRO A 43 -12.81 -10.10 15.55
CA PRO A 43 -12.95 -11.53 15.80
C PRO A 43 -13.88 -12.18 14.77
N ARG A 44 -13.50 -13.34 14.24
CA ARG A 44 -14.33 -14.08 13.26
C ARG A 44 -15.69 -14.50 13.84
N ALA A 45 -15.73 -14.81 15.14
CA ALA A 45 -16.94 -15.24 15.82
C ALA A 45 -17.94 -14.08 16.06
N ARG A 46 -17.47 -12.83 16.03
CA ARG A 46 -18.30 -11.65 16.30
C ARG A 46 -17.76 -10.46 15.51
N PRO A 47 -17.96 -10.41 14.19
CA PRO A 47 -17.49 -9.31 13.39
C PRO A 47 -18.23 -8.02 13.79
N ASP A 48 -17.48 -7.02 14.25
CA ASP A 48 -18.02 -5.71 14.60
C ASP A 48 -17.54 -4.67 13.58
N THR A 49 -18.27 -4.56 12.49
CA THR A 49 -18.01 -3.55 11.46
C THR A 49 -18.32 -2.14 11.94
N ALA A 50 -19.24 -1.97 12.90
CA ALA A 50 -19.56 -0.65 13.45
C ALA A 50 -18.39 -0.07 14.24
N ALA A 51 -17.68 -0.91 15.00
CA ALA A 51 -16.48 -0.51 15.72
C ALA A 51 -15.35 -0.11 14.76
N VAL A 52 -15.19 -0.83 13.63
CA VAL A 52 -14.23 -0.45 12.58
C VAL A 52 -14.62 0.89 11.96
N VAL A 53 -15.90 1.11 11.63
CA VAL A 53 -16.40 2.38 11.10
C VAL A 53 -16.10 3.53 12.06
N ALA A 54 -16.39 3.36 13.34
CA ALA A 54 -16.12 4.38 14.36
C ALA A 54 -14.63 4.69 14.49
N LEU A 55 -13.76 3.68 14.40
CA LEU A 55 -12.32 3.82 14.50
C LEU A 55 -11.77 4.56 13.26
N LEU A 56 -12.18 4.19 12.05
CA LEU A 56 -11.77 4.86 10.81
C LEU A 56 -12.25 6.32 10.77
N SER A 57 -13.48 6.60 11.26
CA SER A 57 -14.03 7.96 11.35
C SER A 57 -13.17 8.87 12.25
N ARG A 58 -12.59 8.34 13.33
CA ARG A 58 -11.65 9.11 14.18
C ARG A 58 -10.38 9.51 13.43
N CYS A 59 -10.02 8.78 12.39
CA CYS A 59 -8.90 9.10 11.50
C CYS A 59 -9.33 9.95 10.30
N GLY A 60 -10.58 10.41 10.25
CA GLY A 60 -11.12 11.19 9.13
C GLY A 60 -11.37 10.38 7.85
N VAL A 61 -11.42 9.04 7.96
CA VAL A 61 -11.60 8.14 6.82
C VAL A 61 -12.95 7.43 6.93
N ALA A 62 -13.75 7.45 5.87
CA ALA A 62 -14.94 6.63 5.77
C ALA A 62 -14.55 5.14 5.67
N ALA A 63 -15.37 4.23 6.17
CA ALA A 63 -15.12 2.81 5.97
C ALA A 63 -15.38 2.42 4.50
N PRO A 64 -14.56 1.52 3.92
CA PRO A 64 -14.85 0.95 2.60
C PRO A 64 -16.21 0.27 2.56
N SER A 65 -16.95 0.48 1.48
CA SER A 65 -18.36 0.03 1.36
C SER A 65 -18.53 -1.46 1.06
N ALA A 66 -17.47 -2.13 0.61
CA ALA A 66 -17.50 -3.54 0.22
C ALA A 66 -16.11 -4.19 0.39
N PRO A 67 -16.03 -5.53 0.47
CA PRO A 67 -14.77 -6.25 0.38
C PRO A 67 -13.98 -5.85 -0.87
N ASN A 68 -12.67 -5.75 -0.71
CA ASN A 68 -11.73 -5.30 -1.75
C ASN A 68 -11.93 -3.84 -2.24
N ALA A 69 -12.74 -3.04 -1.54
CA ALA A 69 -12.88 -1.61 -1.83
C ALA A 69 -11.84 -0.79 -1.05
N LEU A 70 -11.55 0.39 -1.59
CA LEU A 70 -10.82 1.47 -0.94
C LEU A 70 -11.75 2.61 -0.58
N SER A 71 -11.37 3.39 0.42
CA SER A 71 -12.00 4.66 0.79
C SER A 71 -10.95 5.67 1.23
N GLY A 72 -11.28 6.95 1.14
CA GLY A 72 -10.34 8.03 1.41
C GLY A 72 -9.43 8.35 0.22
N SER A 73 -8.20 8.76 0.49
CA SER A 73 -7.20 9.12 -0.51
C SER A 73 -5.92 8.31 -0.36
N ALA A 74 -4.98 8.52 -1.28
CA ALA A 74 -3.66 7.90 -1.18
C ALA A 74 -2.86 8.44 0.03
N GLU A 75 -3.12 9.67 0.49
CA GLU A 75 -2.47 10.26 1.65
C GLU A 75 -3.03 9.71 2.96
N CYS A 76 -4.34 9.46 3.02
CA CYS A 76 -5.00 8.83 4.16
C CYS A 76 -6.23 8.05 3.69
N GLY A 77 -6.17 6.74 3.78
CA GLY A 77 -7.24 5.89 3.27
C GLY A 77 -7.25 4.50 3.88
N ALA A 78 -8.39 3.83 3.73
CA ALA A 78 -8.61 2.49 4.22
C ALA A 78 -8.92 1.51 3.09
N ALA A 79 -8.48 0.27 3.27
CA ALA A 79 -8.71 -0.85 2.37
C ALA A 79 -9.41 -1.98 3.14
N TRP A 80 -10.49 -2.54 2.62
CA TRP A 80 -11.08 -3.76 3.15
C TRP A 80 -10.43 -4.97 2.48
N THR A 81 -9.39 -5.53 3.12
CA THR A 81 -8.48 -6.50 2.50
C THR A 81 -8.93 -7.96 2.62
N GLU A 82 -9.64 -8.30 3.68
CA GLU A 82 -10.11 -9.66 3.98
C GLU A 82 -11.46 -9.56 4.74
N PRO A 83 -12.26 -10.63 4.84
CA PRO A 83 -13.59 -10.58 5.47
C PRO A 83 -13.65 -9.92 6.86
N PHE A 84 -12.58 -10.01 7.64
CA PHE A 84 -12.49 -9.48 9.00
C PHE A 84 -11.25 -8.61 9.20
N ALA A 85 -10.69 -8.07 8.11
CA ALA A 85 -9.46 -7.29 8.16
C ALA A 85 -9.49 -6.08 7.23
N TRP A 86 -9.02 -4.97 7.76
CA TRP A 86 -8.82 -3.70 7.04
C TRP A 86 -7.40 -3.21 7.22
N LEU A 87 -6.90 -2.46 6.26
CA LEU A 87 -5.67 -1.69 6.38
C LEU A 87 -6.01 -0.21 6.32
N LEU A 88 -5.58 0.52 7.33
CA LEU A 88 -5.55 1.98 7.32
C LEU A 88 -4.13 2.40 6.97
N VAL A 89 -3.97 3.26 5.97
CA VAL A 89 -2.67 3.77 5.52
C VAL A 89 -2.71 5.29 5.56
N SER A 90 -1.69 5.91 6.16
CA SER A 90 -1.59 7.37 6.25
C SER A 90 -0.16 7.84 6.04
N ALA A 91 0.00 8.96 5.32
CA ALA A 91 1.27 9.68 5.21
C ALA A 91 1.57 10.52 6.46
N GLN A 92 0.56 10.80 7.28
CA GLN A 92 0.68 11.55 8.52
C GLN A 92 0.49 10.64 9.73
N PRO A 93 1.05 11.01 10.89
CA PRO A 93 0.83 10.27 12.12
C PRO A 93 -0.66 10.09 12.41
N LEU A 94 -1.04 8.88 12.74
CA LEU A 94 -2.41 8.55 13.12
C LEU A 94 -2.63 8.84 14.61
N PRO A 95 -3.85 9.21 15.03
CA PRO A 95 -4.18 9.30 16.45
C PRO A 95 -3.98 7.94 17.11
N ALA A 96 -3.69 7.93 18.40
CA ALA A 96 -3.54 6.69 19.15
C ALA A 96 -4.82 5.83 18.98
N LEU A 97 -4.68 4.75 18.25
CA LEU A 97 -5.74 3.78 18.02
C LEU A 97 -5.69 2.75 19.16
N ALA A 98 -6.19 3.15 20.33
CA ALA A 98 -6.43 2.18 21.39
C ALA A 98 -7.39 1.12 20.85
N ALA A 99 -7.17 -0.15 21.24
CA ALA A 99 -8.08 -1.22 20.93
C ALA A 99 -9.50 -0.79 21.34
N ALA A 100 -10.38 -0.61 20.35
CA ALA A 100 -11.79 -0.44 20.63
C ALA A 100 -12.36 -1.83 20.94
N ASP A 101 -13.35 -1.91 21.81
CA ASP A 101 -14.00 -3.19 22.10
C ASP A 101 -14.40 -3.87 20.79
N GLY A 102 -13.85 -5.07 20.56
CA GLY A 102 -14.11 -5.84 19.34
C GLY A 102 -13.22 -5.55 18.12
N VAL A 103 -12.27 -4.61 18.18
CA VAL A 103 -11.29 -4.36 17.09
C VAL A 103 -9.87 -4.39 17.61
N LEU A 104 -9.06 -5.28 17.07
CA LEU A 104 -7.60 -5.26 17.27
C LEU A 104 -6.98 -4.32 16.25
N ALA A 105 -6.37 -3.24 16.70
CA ALA A 105 -5.56 -2.33 15.89
C ALA A 105 -4.07 -2.63 16.15
N THR A 106 -3.33 -2.94 15.10
CA THR A 106 -1.89 -3.23 15.20
C THR A 106 -1.14 -2.41 14.15
N GLU A 107 -0.21 -1.59 14.59
CA GLU A 107 0.70 -0.92 13.68
C GLU A 107 1.66 -1.94 13.07
N ILE A 108 1.77 -1.92 11.74
CA ILE A 108 2.60 -2.84 10.97
C ILE A 108 3.51 -2.11 9.98
N SER A 109 3.70 -0.81 10.16
CA SER A 109 4.47 0.07 9.28
C SER A 109 5.87 -0.47 8.99
N ASP A 110 6.59 -0.89 10.04
CA ASP A 110 7.97 -1.39 9.93
C ASP A 110 8.09 -2.76 9.26
N ARG A 111 6.96 -3.44 9.04
CA ARG A 111 6.92 -4.76 8.39
C ARG A 111 6.75 -4.68 6.88
N LEU A 112 6.52 -3.48 6.35
CA LEU A 112 6.14 -3.29 4.95
C LEU A 112 7.13 -2.39 4.23
N ALA A 113 7.48 -2.80 3.01
CA ALA A 113 7.99 -1.93 1.96
C ALA A 113 6.81 -1.52 1.07
N VAL A 114 6.70 -0.25 0.78
CA VAL A 114 5.59 0.30 0.01
C VAL A 114 6.12 1.03 -1.21
N PHE A 115 5.59 0.69 -2.37
CA PHE A 115 5.95 1.29 -3.64
C PHE A 115 4.72 1.91 -4.28
N ARG A 116 4.89 3.06 -4.92
CA ARG A 116 3.86 3.70 -5.73
C ARG A 116 4.27 3.69 -7.18
N ILE A 117 3.36 3.23 -8.03
CA ILE A 117 3.50 3.17 -9.48
C ILE A 117 2.45 4.11 -10.05
N SER A 118 2.86 5.07 -10.88
CA SER A 118 1.98 6.08 -11.46
C SER A 118 2.37 6.38 -12.91
N GLY A 119 1.44 6.95 -13.67
CA GLY A 119 1.61 7.25 -15.08
C GLY A 119 0.87 6.29 -16.00
N ALA A 120 0.86 6.59 -17.30
CA ALA A 120 0.09 5.84 -18.29
C ALA A 120 0.51 4.37 -18.39
N ALA A 121 1.81 4.07 -18.16
CA ALA A 121 2.36 2.71 -18.21
C ALA A 121 2.25 1.93 -16.88
N ALA A 122 1.55 2.46 -15.87
CA ALA A 122 1.44 1.80 -14.57
C ALA A 122 0.75 0.43 -14.66
N ARG A 123 -0.28 0.32 -15.52
CA ARG A 123 -1.02 -0.95 -15.71
C ARG A 123 -0.19 -2.03 -16.36
N GLU A 124 0.71 -1.69 -17.28
CA GLU A 124 1.63 -2.62 -17.95
C GLU A 124 2.62 -3.21 -16.94
N VAL A 125 3.12 -2.40 -16.01
CA VAL A 125 3.98 -2.89 -14.92
C VAL A 125 3.22 -3.88 -14.05
N ILE A 126 1.97 -3.57 -13.68
CA ILE A 126 1.13 -4.49 -12.88
C ILE A 126 0.81 -5.76 -13.67
N ALA A 127 0.50 -5.65 -14.96
CA ALA A 127 0.19 -6.80 -15.82
C ALA A 127 1.38 -7.78 -15.97
N ALA A 128 2.61 -7.29 -15.87
CA ALA A 128 3.78 -8.15 -15.82
C ALA A 128 3.92 -8.90 -14.48
N GLY A 129 3.32 -8.40 -13.41
CA GLY A 129 3.42 -8.97 -12.07
C GLY A 129 2.25 -9.86 -11.66
N CYS A 130 1.05 -9.56 -12.15
CA CYS A 130 -0.18 -10.29 -11.83
C CYS A 130 -1.26 -9.99 -12.88
N ASP A 131 -2.41 -10.67 -12.78
CA ASP A 131 -3.58 -10.35 -13.62
C ASP A 131 -4.08 -8.92 -13.29
N PRO A 132 -3.98 -7.96 -14.24
CA PRO A 132 -4.39 -6.57 -14.00
C PRO A 132 -5.91 -6.41 -13.86
N GLN A 133 -6.72 -7.42 -14.22
CA GLN A 133 -8.17 -7.38 -14.08
C GLN A 133 -8.64 -7.43 -12.63
N ILE A 134 -7.76 -7.90 -11.71
CA ILE A 134 -8.06 -7.92 -10.29
C ILE A 134 -8.10 -6.51 -9.67
N LEU A 135 -7.52 -5.52 -10.35
CA LEU A 135 -7.49 -4.12 -9.90
C LEU A 135 -8.41 -3.24 -10.74
N ARG A 136 -9.46 -2.75 -10.11
CA ARG A 136 -10.32 -1.67 -10.60
C ARG A 136 -9.99 -0.38 -9.84
N PRO A 137 -10.33 0.81 -10.37
CA PRO A 137 -10.22 2.05 -9.59
C PRO A 137 -10.94 1.92 -8.24
N LEU A 138 -10.35 2.46 -7.20
CA LEU A 138 -10.82 2.38 -5.81
C LEU A 138 -10.98 0.95 -5.29
N SER A 139 -10.13 0.04 -5.74
CA SER A 139 -10.10 -1.33 -5.25
C SER A 139 -8.74 -1.75 -4.73
N CYS A 140 -8.74 -2.80 -3.93
CA CYS A 140 -7.53 -3.47 -3.47
C CYS A 140 -7.60 -4.97 -3.73
N ALA A 141 -6.44 -5.60 -3.80
CA ALA A 141 -6.35 -7.04 -3.95
C ALA A 141 -5.08 -7.58 -3.28
N ARG A 142 -5.20 -8.73 -2.64
CA ARG A 142 -4.05 -9.50 -2.19
C ARG A 142 -3.77 -10.59 -3.20
N THR A 143 -2.61 -10.57 -3.81
CA THR A 143 -2.28 -11.49 -4.90
C THR A 143 -0.82 -11.89 -4.90
N ARG A 144 -0.51 -12.94 -5.65
CA ARG A 144 0.86 -13.28 -6.00
C ARG A 144 1.39 -12.25 -7.00
N PHE A 145 2.56 -11.70 -6.72
CA PHE A 145 3.15 -10.62 -7.50
C PHE A 145 4.56 -10.98 -7.97
N GLY A 146 4.87 -10.72 -9.23
CA GLY A 146 6.15 -11.04 -9.86
C GLY A 146 6.50 -12.52 -9.87
N GLY A 147 5.59 -13.41 -9.47
CA GLY A 147 5.81 -14.86 -9.38
C GLY A 147 6.54 -15.31 -8.09
N PHE A 148 7.09 -14.40 -7.28
CA PHE A 148 7.95 -14.73 -6.14
C PHE A 148 7.45 -14.21 -4.78
N CYS A 149 6.52 -13.27 -4.72
CA CYS A 149 6.01 -12.75 -3.45
C CYS A 149 4.49 -12.63 -3.42
N THR A 150 3.94 -12.36 -2.24
CA THR A 150 2.56 -11.92 -2.08
C THR A 150 2.56 -10.42 -1.81
N ALA A 151 1.76 -9.68 -2.57
CA ALA A 151 1.58 -8.25 -2.41
C ALA A 151 0.12 -7.89 -2.10
N GLN A 152 -0.05 -6.84 -1.33
CA GLN A 152 -1.32 -6.11 -1.24
C GLN A 152 -1.26 -4.95 -2.22
N LEU A 153 -2.13 -4.95 -3.21
CA LEU A 153 -2.25 -3.92 -4.22
C LEU A 153 -3.41 -2.98 -3.89
N GLN A 154 -3.24 -1.69 -4.14
CA GLN A 154 -4.27 -0.66 -3.92
C GLN A 154 -4.27 0.28 -5.13
N HIS A 155 -5.38 0.39 -5.84
CA HIS A 155 -5.55 1.28 -7.00
C HIS A 155 -6.38 2.49 -6.60
N TRP A 156 -5.72 3.62 -6.39
CA TRP A 156 -6.33 4.85 -5.92
C TRP A 156 -6.98 5.65 -7.06
N GLN A 157 -7.85 6.60 -6.70
CA GLN A 157 -8.62 7.41 -7.65
C GLN A 157 -7.75 8.28 -8.56
N ASP A 158 -6.56 8.69 -8.10
CA ASP A 158 -5.59 9.44 -8.89
C ASP A 158 -4.85 8.59 -9.95
N GLY A 159 -5.25 7.34 -10.12
CA GLY A 159 -4.66 6.39 -11.05
C GLY A 159 -3.35 5.75 -10.55
N GLY A 160 -2.85 6.15 -9.38
CA GLY A 160 -1.67 5.55 -8.78
C GLY A 160 -1.98 4.17 -8.17
N ILE A 161 -1.06 3.24 -8.37
CA ILE A 161 -1.16 1.88 -7.80
C ILE A 161 -0.09 1.75 -6.73
N ARG A 162 -0.53 1.42 -5.51
CA ARG A 162 0.37 1.14 -4.40
C ARG A 162 0.57 -0.36 -4.27
N VAL A 163 1.82 -0.78 -4.11
CA VAL A 163 2.23 -2.17 -3.90
C VAL A 163 2.86 -2.27 -2.51
N LEU A 164 2.23 -3.02 -1.61
CA LEU A 164 2.72 -3.26 -0.26
C LEU A 164 3.21 -4.71 -0.18
N VAL A 165 4.44 -4.89 0.23
CA VAL A 165 5.09 -6.21 0.39
C VAL A 165 5.79 -6.30 1.74
N ASP A 166 6.15 -7.50 2.16
CA ASP A 166 7.00 -7.68 3.33
C ASP A 166 8.33 -6.93 3.15
N VAL A 167 8.78 -6.23 4.19
CA VAL A 167 9.99 -5.39 4.15
C VAL A 167 11.23 -6.17 3.75
N SER A 168 11.30 -7.45 4.10
CA SER A 168 12.43 -8.34 3.73
C SER A 168 12.56 -8.56 2.21
N LEU A 169 11.47 -8.36 1.46
CA LEU A 169 11.42 -8.47 0.00
C LEU A 169 11.55 -7.12 -0.70
N GLY A 170 11.60 -6.04 0.05
CA GLY A 170 11.59 -4.67 -0.50
C GLY A 170 12.64 -4.43 -1.57
N ALA A 171 13.90 -4.78 -1.33
CA ALA A 171 14.97 -4.62 -2.32
C ALA A 171 14.74 -5.45 -3.59
N THR A 172 14.32 -6.72 -3.44
CA THR A 172 14.04 -7.62 -4.57
C THR A 172 12.88 -7.10 -5.42
N VAL A 173 11.81 -6.64 -4.78
CA VAL A 173 10.65 -6.05 -5.48
C VAL A 173 11.04 -4.74 -6.18
N ALA A 174 11.85 -3.90 -5.55
CA ALA A 174 12.34 -2.66 -6.17
C ALA A 174 13.17 -2.94 -7.43
N ASP A 175 14.06 -3.93 -7.39
CA ASP A 175 14.85 -4.33 -8.55
C ASP A 175 13.97 -4.88 -9.68
N TRP A 176 12.99 -5.70 -9.34
CA TRP A 176 12.02 -6.22 -10.29
C TRP A 176 11.19 -5.08 -10.92
N LEU A 177 10.69 -4.15 -10.11
CA LEU A 177 9.93 -2.98 -10.57
C LEU A 177 10.76 -2.09 -11.49
N ARG A 178 12.04 -1.89 -11.19
CA ARG A 178 12.95 -1.11 -12.03
C ARG A 178 13.16 -1.75 -13.40
N GLN A 179 13.39 -3.07 -13.44
CA GLN A 179 13.57 -3.82 -14.69
C GLN A 179 12.30 -3.82 -15.54
N THR A 180 11.16 -4.12 -14.91
CA THR A 180 9.85 -4.14 -15.58
C THR A 180 9.43 -2.75 -16.05
N GLY A 181 9.71 -1.71 -15.24
CA GLY A 181 9.46 -0.32 -15.60
C GLY A 181 10.25 0.13 -16.83
N ALA A 182 11.49 -0.31 -16.96
CA ALA A 182 12.31 0.00 -18.15
C ALA A 182 11.70 -0.60 -19.42
N VAL A 183 11.15 -1.81 -19.36
CA VAL A 183 10.47 -2.46 -20.50
C VAL A 183 9.14 -1.77 -20.81
N ALA A 184 8.29 -1.56 -19.81
CA ALA A 184 6.97 -0.93 -19.97
C ALA A 184 7.08 0.53 -20.46
N GLY A 185 8.01 1.31 -19.90
CA GLY A 185 8.26 2.69 -20.31
C GLY A 185 8.71 2.82 -21.76
N ALA A 186 9.50 1.87 -22.26
CA ALA A 186 9.95 1.84 -23.64
C ALA A 186 8.84 1.44 -24.63
N THR A 187 7.86 0.65 -24.21
CA THR A 187 6.76 0.15 -25.06
C THR A 187 5.75 1.24 -25.39
N ILE A 188 5.46 2.14 -24.47
CA ILE A 188 4.47 3.23 -24.67
C ILE A 188 5.09 4.46 -25.36
N ALA A 189 6.41 4.58 -25.38
CA ALA A 189 7.10 5.69 -26.06
C ALA A 189 7.22 5.50 -27.59
N ARG A 190 6.73 4.39 -28.15
CA ARG A 190 6.65 4.10 -29.58
C ARG A 190 5.24 4.32 -30.12
#